data_878f25af02eb1f5624f2ca74cd62fdfe
#
_entry.id   878f25af02eb1f5624f2ca74cd62fdfe
#
_cell.length_a   1.000
_cell.length_b   1.000
_cell.length_c   1.000
_cell.angle_alpha   90.00
_cell.angle_beta   90.00
_cell.angle_gamma   90.00
#
_symmetry.space_group_name_H-M   'P 1'
#
loop_
_entity.id
_entity.type
_entity.pdbx_description
1 polymer ?
#
loop_
_entity_poly.entity_id
_entity_poly.type
_entity_poly.pdbx_seq_one_letter_code
_entity_poly.pdbx_strand_id
1 'polypeptide(L)'
;PGDEQSVEGSARTYFCAEHLSDVDLASTEVFLCGPPALHESVTDHLGANGAEERLHTEQFVLVTPAADDGAPAHGRLQFAGSGKETDNDGSSILEQAENTGLSPEFGCRMGICFSCSAVKKSGLTKNILTGETDSETDKHIQLCISAPVGDCVIDI
;
A
#
# COMPACT_ATOMS: atom_id res chain seq x y z
N PRO A 1 24.53 34.03 -1.96
CA PRO A 1 23.15 34.17 -1.65
C PRO A 1 22.41 33.36 -2.71
N GLY A 2 21.95 32.18 -2.36
CA GLY A 2 21.20 31.28 -3.22
C GLY A 2 19.73 31.36 -2.87
N ASP A 3 18.91 31.65 -3.86
CA ASP A 3 17.46 31.68 -3.74
C ASP A 3 16.93 30.25 -3.56
N GLU A 4 16.54 29.90 -2.34
CA GLU A 4 15.66 28.79 -2.05
C GLU A 4 14.25 29.13 -2.56
N GLN A 5 13.97 28.73 -3.79
CA GLN A 5 12.60 28.69 -4.26
C GLN A 5 11.90 27.48 -3.60
N SER A 6 11.10 27.75 -2.59
CA SER A 6 10.15 26.85 -2.01
C SER A 6 9.16 26.41 -3.08
N VAL A 7 9.25 25.15 -3.49
CA VAL A 7 8.29 24.52 -4.39
C VAL A 7 7.07 24.13 -3.57
N GLU A 8 6.10 25.04 -3.47
CA GLU A 8 4.78 24.75 -2.94
C GLU A 8 4.06 23.74 -3.83
N GLY A 9 3.68 22.60 -3.22
CA GLY A 9 2.47 21.87 -3.61
C GLY A 9 2.41 21.25 -5.00
N SER A 10 3.51 20.79 -5.58
CA SER A 10 3.44 20.00 -6.80
C SER A 10 3.09 18.54 -6.44
N ALA A 11 1.89 18.11 -6.82
CA ALA A 11 1.57 16.69 -6.92
C ALA A 11 2.73 16.01 -7.65
N ARG A 12 3.38 15.02 -7.02
CA ARG A 12 4.53 14.33 -7.61
C ARG A 12 4.07 13.68 -8.92
N THR A 13 4.39 14.32 -10.03
CA THR A 13 4.14 13.75 -11.35
C THR A 13 5.20 12.66 -11.54
N TYR A 14 4.81 11.41 -11.37
CA TYR A 14 5.71 10.27 -11.57
C TYR A 14 6.18 10.14 -13.03
N PHE A 15 5.38 10.65 -13.98
CA PHE A 15 5.62 10.57 -15.40
C PHE A 15 5.17 11.84 -16.11
N CYS A 16 5.91 12.25 -17.13
CA CYS A 16 5.48 13.25 -18.09
C CYS A 16 5.89 12.79 -19.52
N ALA A 17 5.21 13.29 -20.53
CA ALA A 17 5.42 12.92 -21.93
C ALA A 17 6.88 13.13 -22.39
N GLU A 18 7.59 14.08 -21.81
CA GLU A 18 9.00 14.38 -22.13
C GLU A 18 9.94 13.22 -21.80
N HIS A 19 9.57 12.34 -20.85
CA HIS A 19 10.37 11.16 -20.52
C HIS A 19 10.47 10.15 -21.68
N LEU A 20 9.54 10.19 -22.63
CA LEU A 20 9.51 9.32 -23.82
C LEU A 20 9.68 10.09 -25.12
N SER A 21 10.10 11.35 -25.08
CA SER A 21 10.24 12.21 -26.27
C SER A 21 11.20 11.64 -27.34
N ASP A 22 12.24 10.93 -26.90
CA ASP A 22 13.28 10.36 -27.74
C ASP A 22 13.05 8.86 -28.04
N VAL A 23 11.89 8.32 -27.64
CA VAL A 23 11.53 6.90 -27.81
C VAL A 23 10.60 6.74 -28.99
N ASP A 24 10.99 5.89 -29.95
CA ASP A 24 10.10 5.47 -31.06
C ASP A 24 9.03 4.48 -30.51
N LEU A 25 7.90 5.02 -30.10
CA LEU A 25 6.79 4.24 -29.54
C LEU A 25 6.18 3.26 -30.54
N ALA A 26 6.39 3.47 -31.85
CA ALA A 26 5.87 2.55 -32.86
C ALA A 26 6.64 1.22 -32.93
N SER A 27 7.87 1.18 -32.44
CA SER A 27 8.73 -0.01 -32.46
C SER A 27 9.21 -0.49 -31.10
N THR A 28 8.88 0.22 -30.00
CA THR A 28 9.39 -0.06 -28.66
C THR A 28 8.34 -0.72 -27.78
N GLU A 29 8.69 -1.83 -27.13
CA GLU A 29 7.88 -2.45 -26.07
C GLU A 29 8.14 -1.73 -24.75
N VAL A 30 7.07 -1.38 -24.05
CA VAL A 30 7.11 -0.65 -22.77
C VAL A 30 6.72 -1.59 -21.63
N PHE A 31 7.60 -1.75 -20.65
CA PHE A 31 7.33 -2.52 -19.45
C PHE A 31 7.15 -1.57 -18.27
N LEU A 32 5.98 -1.60 -17.67
CA LEU A 32 5.56 -0.68 -16.63
C LEU A 32 5.29 -1.40 -15.31
N CYS A 33 5.98 -0.93 -14.27
CA CYS A 33 5.74 -1.34 -12.90
C CYS A 33 5.74 -0.10 -12.01
N GLY A 34 4.76 0.04 -11.13
CA GLY A 34 4.69 1.19 -10.24
C GLY A 34 3.31 1.44 -9.63
N PRO A 35 3.12 2.58 -8.95
CA PRO A 35 1.85 2.92 -8.33
C PRO A 35 0.74 3.20 -9.37
N PRO A 36 -0.55 3.09 -9.00
CA PRO A 36 -1.68 3.27 -9.91
C PRO A 36 -1.65 4.58 -10.71
N ALA A 37 -1.27 5.69 -10.09
CA ALA A 37 -1.18 6.99 -10.77
C ALA A 37 -0.11 7.02 -11.90
N LEU A 38 0.96 6.24 -11.76
CA LEU A 38 1.95 6.07 -12.83
C LEU A 38 1.36 5.24 -13.97
N HIS A 39 0.66 4.15 -13.65
CA HIS A 39 -0.02 3.32 -14.65
C HIS A 39 -1.00 4.13 -15.49
N GLU A 40 -1.87 4.89 -14.84
CA GLU A 40 -2.84 5.76 -15.51
C GLU A 40 -2.14 6.74 -16.48
N SER A 41 -1.14 7.48 -15.98
CA SER A 41 -0.44 8.49 -16.79
C SER A 41 0.29 7.89 -18.01
N VAL A 42 0.92 6.73 -17.86
CA VAL A 42 1.65 6.06 -18.97
C VAL A 42 0.66 5.44 -19.96
N THR A 43 -0.40 4.80 -19.47
CA THR A 43 -1.43 4.20 -20.34
C THR A 43 -2.10 5.26 -21.19
N ASP A 44 -2.49 6.38 -20.61
CA ASP A 44 -3.09 7.51 -21.33
C ASP A 44 -2.14 8.05 -22.42
N HIS A 45 -0.86 8.20 -22.09
CA HIS A 45 0.13 8.69 -23.03
C HIS A 45 0.34 7.72 -24.21
N LEU A 46 0.46 6.42 -23.95
CA LEU A 46 0.64 5.40 -25.00
C LEU A 46 -0.62 5.25 -25.83
N GLY A 47 -1.82 5.30 -25.22
CA GLY A 47 -3.09 5.28 -25.93
C GLY A 47 -3.25 6.46 -26.90
N ALA A 48 -2.88 7.67 -26.46
CA ALA A 48 -2.89 8.87 -27.30
C ALA A 48 -1.93 8.78 -28.52
N ASN A 49 -0.89 7.94 -28.43
CA ASN A 49 0.11 7.73 -29.48
C ASN A 49 -0.09 6.41 -30.26
N GLY A 50 -1.20 5.68 -30.01
CA GLY A 50 -1.50 4.43 -30.69
C GLY A 50 -0.54 3.27 -30.39
N ALA A 51 0.12 3.31 -29.23
CA ALA A 51 1.12 2.32 -28.78
C ALA A 51 0.64 1.48 -27.59
N GLU A 52 -0.64 1.47 -27.29
CA GLU A 52 -1.24 0.78 -26.15
C GLU A 52 -0.99 -0.73 -26.18
N GLU A 53 -1.00 -1.36 -27.36
CA GLU A 53 -0.74 -2.79 -27.53
C GLU A 53 0.69 -3.22 -27.15
N ARG A 54 1.61 -2.25 -27.01
CA ARG A 54 3.02 -2.47 -26.65
C ARG A 54 3.29 -2.27 -25.18
N LEU A 55 2.24 -1.97 -24.39
CA LEU A 55 2.34 -1.78 -22.95
C LEU A 55 2.18 -3.10 -22.21
N HIS A 56 3.22 -3.51 -21.51
CA HIS A 56 3.22 -4.65 -20.61
C HIS A 56 3.24 -4.13 -19.18
N THR A 57 2.22 -4.43 -18.40
CA THR A 57 2.10 -3.95 -17.03
C THR A 57 2.26 -5.08 -16.02
N GLU A 58 3.11 -4.87 -15.03
CA GLU A 58 3.12 -5.66 -13.81
C GLU A 58 2.50 -4.80 -12.70
N GLN A 59 1.30 -5.16 -12.30
CA GLN A 59 0.65 -4.49 -11.19
C GLN A 59 0.88 -5.30 -9.92
N PHE A 60 1.66 -4.75 -9.02
CA PHE A 60 1.71 -5.21 -7.63
C PHE A 60 0.53 -4.59 -6.86
N VAL A 61 -0.67 -4.84 -7.36
CA VAL A 61 -1.88 -4.48 -6.62
C VAL A 61 -2.06 -5.54 -5.56
N LEU A 62 -2.01 -5.14 -4.30
CA LEU A 62 -2.70 -5.90 -3.26
C LEU A 62 -4.17 -5.90 -3.68
N VAL A 63 -4.60 -6.98 -4.34
CA VAL A 63 -6.02 -7.25 -4.43
C VAL A 63 -6.44 -7.57 -3.00
N THR A 64 -6.85 -6.54 -2.27
CA THR A 64 -7.65 -6.78 -1.08
C THR A 64 -8.86 -7.56 -1.58
N PRO A 65 -9.04 -8.83 -1.19
CA PRO A 65 -10.30 -9.49 -1.45
C PRO A 65 -11.39 -8.54 -0.95
N ALA A 66 -12.37 -8.25 -1.80
CA ALA A 66 -13.48 -7.40 -1.42
C ALA A 66 -13.93 -7.80 -0.02
N ALA A 67 -14.14 -6.82 0.84
CA ALA A 67 -14.51 -7.03 2.22
C ALA A 67 -15.50 -8.18 2.32
N ASP A 68 -15.08 -9.22 3.02
CA ASP A 68 -15.84 -10.42 3.26
C ASP A 68 -17.18 -10.03 3.89
N ASP A 69 -18.27 -10.47 3.28
CA ASP A 69 -19.62 -10.58 3.85
C ASP A 69 -20.33 -9.32 4.37
N GLY A 70 -19.84 -8.12 4.12
CA GLY A 70 -20.56 -6.88 4.46
C GLY A 70 -20.72 -6.63 5.96
N ALA A 71 -20.06 -7.39 6.80
CA ALA A 71 -20.01 -7.09 8.24
C ALA A 71 -19.11 -5.85 8.42
N PRO A 72 -19.63 -4.78 9.07
CA PRO A 72 -18.82 -3.60 9.35
C PRO A 72 -17.62 -4.00 10.21
N ALA A 73 -16.44 -3.47 9.89
CA ALA A 73 -15.29 -3.60 10.78
C ALA A 73 -15.67 -3.08 12.16
N HIS A 74 -15.27 -3.79 13.20
CA HIS A 74 -15.59 -3.45 14.58
C HIS A 74 -14.40 -3.74 15.49
N GLY A 75 -14.44 -3.16 16.70
CA GLY A 75 -13.39 -3.34 17.70
C GLY A 75 -12.34 -2.24 17.67
N ARG A 76 -11.36 -2.36 18.55
CA ARG A 76 -10.27 -1.41 18.73
C ARG A 76 -8.93 -2.02 18.39
N LEU A 77 -8.13 -1.24 17.70
CA LEU A 77 -6.73 -1.53 17.45
C LEU A 77 -5.87 -0.68 18.40
N GLN A 78 -5.09 -1.34 19.26
CA GLN A 78 -4.19 -0.69 20.20
C GLN A 78 -2.73 -0.94 19.79
N PHE A 79 -1.94 0.11 19.91
CA PHE A 79 -0.49 0.09 19.65
C PHE A 79 0.24 0.22 20.99
N ALA A 80 0.64 -0.93 21.56
CA ALA A 80 1.11 -1.01 22.95
C ALA A 80 2.39 -0.22 23.21
N GLY A 81 3.34 -0.23 22.27
CA GLY A 81 4.61 0.50 22.40
C GLY A 81 4.45 2.01 22.39
N SER A 82 3.52 2.54 21.60
CA SER A 82 3.25 3.98 21.48
C SER A 82 2.12 4.48 22.38
N GLY A 83 1.32 3.58 22.94
CA GLY A 83 0.13 3.92 23.71
C GLY A 83 -1.01 4.54 22.91
N LYS A 84 -0.97 4.47 21.58
CA LYS A 84 -2.06 4.96 20.71
C LYS A 84 -3.10 3.88 20.45
N GLU A 85 -4.29 4.32 20.10
CA GLU A 85 -5.39 3.44 19.73
C GLU A 85 -6.26 4.07 18.64
N THR A 86 -6.97 3.25 17.87
CA THR A 86 -7.96 3.65 16.87
C THR A 86 -9.10 2.65 16.81
N ASP A 87 -10.25 3.09 16.32
CA ASP A 87 -11.32 2.17 15.95
C ASP A 87 -10.88 1.39 14.69
N ASN A 88 -11.14 0.08 14.68
CA ASN A 88 -10.80 -0.77 13.56
C ASN A 88 -11.68 -0.44 12.35
N ASP A 89 -11.08 0.01 11.27
CA ASP A 89 -11.76 0.36 10.00
C ASP A 89 -11.71 -0.76 8.95
N GLY A 90 -11.09 -1.90 9.27
CA GLY A 90 -10.96 -3.07 8.39
C GLY A 90 -9.79 -3.01 7.42
N SER A 91 -9.08 -1.90 7.33
CA SER A 91 -7.85 -1.80 6.54
C SER A 91 -6.68 -2.55 7.19
N SER A 92 -5.54 -2.61 6.51
CA SER A 92 -4.36 -3.23 7.09
C SER A 92 -3.90 -2.52 8.36
N ILE A 93 -3.31 -3.27 9.29
CA ILE A 93 -2.76 -2.70 10.53
C ILE A 93 -1.71 -1.62 10.24
N LEU A 94 -0.96 -1.76 9.15
CA LEU A 94 0.01 -0.74 8.72
C LEU A 94 -0.69 0.58 8.39
N GLU A 95 -1.76 0.55 7.59
CA GLU A 95 -2.52 1.75 7.21
C GLU A 95 -3.19 2.39 8.42
N GLN A 96 -3.80 1.59 9.30
CA GLN A 96 -4.41 2.11 10.52
C GLN A 96 -3.39 2.76 11.45
N ALA A 97 -2.18 2.19 11.57
CA ALA A 97 -1.08 2.79 12.31
C ALA A 97 -0.66 4.15 11.72
N GLU A 98 -0.48 4.20 10.40
CA GLU A 98 -0.14 5.45 9.69
C GLU A 98 -1.23 6.52 9.87
N ASN A 99 -2.50 6.13 9.80
CA ASN A 99 -3.64 7.03 10.01
C ASN A 99 -3.67 7.62 11.43
N THR A 100 -3.15 6.92 12.44
CA THR A 100 -2.98 7.45 13.80
C THR A 100 -1.71 8.31 13.97
N GLY A 101 -0.94 8.52 12.90
CA GLY A 101 0.31 9.27 12.91
C GLY A 101 1.47 8.49 13.53
N LEU A 102 1.42 7.16 13.48
CA LEU A 102 2.59 6.30 13.69
C LEU A 102 3.34 6.13 12.37
N SER A 103 4.62 5.78 12.46
CA SER A 103 5.46 5.51 11.29
C SER A 103 6.19 4.18 11.47
N PRO A 104 5.50 3.05 11.43
CA PRO A 104 6.13 1.75 11.50
C PRO A 104 7.08 1.56 10.31
N GLU A 105 8.12 0.76 10.49
CA GLU A 105 8.97 0.38 9.37
C GLU A 105 8.16 -0.43 8.34
N PHE A 106 8.33 -0.11 7.07
CA PHE A 106 7.75 -0.88 5.98
C PHE A 106 8.66 -0.85 4.73
N GLY A 107 8.41 -1.79 3.81
CA GLY A 107 9.11 -1.85 2.52
C GLY A 107 8.11 -2.05 1.39
N CYS A 108 7.91 -3.30 0.96
CA CYS A 108 7.13 -3.62 -0.24
C CYS A 108 5.61 -3.42 -0.12
N ARG A 109 5.03 -3.38 1.07
CA ARG A 109 3.58 -3.37 1.36
C ARG A 109 2.78 -4.55 0.77
N MET A 110 3.46 -5.64 0.39
CA MET A 110 2.89 -6.79 -0.31
C MET A 110 3.11 -8.12 0.43
N GLY A 111 3.61 -8.07 1.67
CA GLY A 111 3.85 -9.28 2.45
C GLY A 111 5.11 -10.08 2.08
N ILE A 112 6.02 -9.53 1.26
CA ILE A 112 7.19 -10.26 0.75
C ILE A 112 8.46 -9.92 1.53
N CYS A 113 8.68 -8.64 1.88
CA CYS A 113 9.97 -8.20 2.42
C CYS A 113 10.12 -8.35 3.93
N PHE A 114 9.05 -8.58 4.66
CA PHE A 114 9.00 -8.70 6.12
C PHE A 114 9.44 -7.45 6.91
N SER A 115 9.72 -6.32 6.26
CA SER A 115 10.16 -5.09 6.93
C SER A 115 9.12 -4.52 7.90
N CYS A 116 7.83 -4.78 7.65
CA CYS A 116 6.73 -4.34 8.51
C CYS A 116 6.34 -5.36 9.58
N SER A 117 7.26 -6.22 10.00
CA SER A 117 6.98 -7.23 11.02
C SER A 117 6.89 -6.61 12.41
N ALA A 118 5.82 -6.93 13.13
CA ALA A 118 5.63 -6.55 14.53
C ALA A 118 4.98 -7.69 15.31
N VAL A 119 4.97 -7.59 16.64
CA VAL A 119 4.38 -8.61 17.49
C VAL A 119 2.91 -8.30 17.74
N LYS A 120 2.03 -9.22 17.36
CA LYS A 120 0.65 -9.21 17.80
C LYS A 120 0.59 -9.77 19.24
N LYS A 121 0.26 -8.91 20.20
CA LYS A 121 0.14 -9.29 21.62
C LYS A 121 -1.13 -10.06 21.89
N SER A 122 -2.24 -9.64 21.27
CA SER A 122 -3.54 -10.31 21.41
C SER A 122 -4.50 -9.93 20.30
N GLY A 123 -5.59 -10.67 20.19
CA GLY A 123 -6.64 -10.42 19.20
C GLY A 123 -6.57 -11.35 18.00
N LEU A 124 -7.62 -11.30 17.20
CA LEU A 124 -7.74 -12.04 15.96
C LEU A 124 -7.34 -11.15 14.79
N THR A 125 -6.48 -11.65 13.92
CA THR A 125 -6.13 -10.99 12.67
C THR A 125 -6.46 -11.88 11.47
N LYS A 126 -6.76 -11.26 10.33
CA LYS A 126 -6.99 -11.93 9.05
C LYS A 126 -5.88 -11.51 8.09
N ASN A 127 -5.26 -12.47 7.42
CA ASN A 127 -4.37 -12.19 6.32
C ASN A 127 -5.20 -11.75 5.11
N ILE A 128 -5.00 -10.54 4.61
CA ILE A 128 -5.79 -9.95 3.53
C ILE A 128 -5.53 -10.61 2.16
N LEU A 129 -4.42 -11.33 2.00
CA LEU A 129 -4.09 -12.03 0.75
C LEU A 129 -4.69 -13.44 0.70
N THR A 130 -4.62 -14.18 1.82
CA THR A 130 -5.04 -15.60 1.88
C THR A 130 -6.43 -15.77 2.48
N GLY A 131 -6.93 -14.79 3.23
CA GLY A 131 -8.17 -14.88 4.00
C GLY A 131 -8.03 -15.68 5.30
N GLU A 132 -6.87 -16.26 5.58
CA GLU A 132 -6.64 -17.03 6.79
C GLU A 132 -6.66 -16.16 8.04
N THR A 133 -7.25 -16.65 9.11
CA THR A 133 -7.30 -15.97 10.39
C THR A 133 -6.32 -16.56 11.38
N ASP A 134 -5.79 -15.70 12.26
CA ASP A 134 -4.80 -16.06 13.26
C ASP A 134 -5.11 -15.42 14.61
N SER A 135 -5.27 -16.25 15.65
CA SER A 135 -5.57 -15.84 17.02
C SER A 135 -4.40 -16.05 18.00
N GLU A 136 -3.22 -16.50 17.51
CA GLU A 136 -2.06 -16.71 18.39
C GLU A 136 -1.60 -15.39 18.99
N THR A 137 -1.27 -15.43 20.27
CA THR A 137 -0.71 -14.29 21.03
C THR A 137 0.82 -14.29 20.92
N ASP A 138 1.43 -13.11 21.11
CA ASP A 138 2.88 -12.90 21.04
C ASP A 138 3.52 -13.44 19.75
N LYS A 139 2.77 -13.33 18.65
CA LYS A 139 3.18 -13.79 17.32
C LYS A 139 3.64 -12.65 16.44
N HIS A 140 4.73 -12.85 15.71
CA HIS A 140 5.15 -11.94 14.65
C HIS A 140 4.19 -12.03 13.46
N ILE A 141 3.69 -10.88 13.05
CA ILE A 141 2.82 -10.71 11.87
C ILE A 141 3.36 -9.60 10.98
N GLN A 142 3.01 -9.64 9.71
CA GLN A 142 3.32 -8.56 8.76
C GLN A 142 2.16 -7.55 8.74
N LEU A 143 2.40 -6.34 9.21
CA LEU A 143 1.37 -5.32 9.37
C LEU A 143 0.66 -4.95 8.07
N CYS A 144 1.38 -4.99 6.93
CA CYS A 144 0.85 -4.57 5.63
C CYS A 144 -0.16 -5.53 5.00
N ILE A 145 -0.18 -6.80 5.46
CA ILE A 145 -1.10 -7.83 4.95
C ILE A 145 -1.98 -8.44 6.04
N SER A 146 -1.98 -7.87 7.22
CA SER A 146 -2.82 -8.30 8.34
C SER A 146 -3.85 -7.23 8.67
N ALA A 147 -5.13 -7.61 8.72
CA ALA A 147 -6.23 -6.75 9.18
C ALA A 147 -6.78 -7.28 10.51
N PRO A 148 -7.15 -6.40 11.46
CA PRO A 148 -7.76 -6.84 12.71
C PRO A 148 -9.19 -7.34 12.48
N VAL A 149 -9.57 -8.38 13.21
CA VAL A 149 -10.96 -8.88 13.28
C VAL A 149 -11.44 -8.70 14.72
N GLY A 150 -12.04 -7.55 15.01
CA GLY A 150 -12.37 -7.15 16.38
C GLY A 150 -11.23 -6.46 17.10
N ASP A 151 -11.19 -6.59 18.43
CA ASP A 151 -10.16 -5.97 19.27
C ASP A 151 -8.79 -6.64 19.05
N CYS A 152 -7.76 -5.83 18.87
CA CYS A 152 -6.40 -6.31 18.61
C CYS A 152 -5.35 -5.40 19.27
N VAL A 153 -4.27 -6.00 19.77
CA VAL A 153 -3.13 -5.28 20.37
C VAL A 153 -1.85 -5.64 19.65
N ILE A 154 -1.16 -4.62 19.14
CA ILE A 154 0.10 -4.73 18.39
C ILE A 154 1.21 -3.97 19.14
N ASP A 155 2.37 -4.55 19.20
CA ASP A 155 3.54 -3.97 19.86
C ASP A 155 4.35 -3.13 18.85
N ILE A 156 3.97 -1.86 18.72
CA ILE A 156 4.65 -0.80 17.95
C ILE A 156 4.47 0.56 18.61
#